data_32138512c4b80010650244a437313887
#
_entry.id   32138512c4b80010650244a437313887
#
_cell.length_a   1.000
_cell.length_b   1.000
_cell.length_c   1.000
_cell.angle_alpha   90.00
_cell.angle_beta   90.00
_cell.angle_gamma   90.00
#
_symmetry.space_group_name_H-M   'P 1'
#
loop_
_entity.id
_entity.type
_entity.pdbx_description
1 polymer ?
#
loop_
_entity_poly.entity_id
_entity_poly.type
_entity_poly.pdbx_seq_one_letter_code
_entity_poly.pdbx_strand_id
1 'polypeptide(L)'
;SNERNVVLISPRRIGKTGLIHHVFEQLKKSEPETKCFYMDINATRNVNQFIQLLAKTVVGQVDTFSQSAFRKILTLFSSYRPTVSFDEFTGIPTFSITISQEQQEESLKHIFDYLKQSGKRIYIAIDEFQQISEYPENSTEALLRSHIQFLPNVYFIFAGSSQHMMSEMFLSAQRPFYQSSQMVNLSPIDVHEYC
;
A
#
# COMPACT_ATOMS: atom_id res chain seq x y z
N SER A 1 -10.69 -19.87 3.44
CA SER A 1 -9.51 -19.00 3.59
C SER A 1 -9.89 -17.85 4.50
N ASN A 2 -9.10 -17.61 5.55
CA ASN A 2 -9.33 -16.45 6.41
C ASN A 2 -8.90 -15.19 5.61
N GLU A 3 -9.86 -14.45 5.12
CA GLU A 3 -9.64 -13.16 4.43
C GLU A 3 -9.28 -12.10 5.48
N ARG A 4 -7.99 -12.00 5.82
CA ARG A 4 -7.46 -11.06 6.83
C ARG A 4 -6.24 -10.33 6.29
N ASN A 5 -6.03 -9.13 6.77
CA ASN A 5 -4.77 -8.44 6.56
C ASN A 5 -3.62 -9.22 7.23
N VAL A 6 -2.44 -9.13 6.67
CA VAL A 6 -1.24 -9.83 7.14
C VAL A 6 -0.15 -8.83 7.47
N VAL A 7 0.55 -9.07 8.57
CA VAL A 7 1.78 -8.35 8.92
C VAL A 7 2.95 -9.31 8.73
N LEU A 8 3.87 -8.94 7.85
CA LEU A 8 5.04 -9.72 7.52
C LEU A 8 6.29 -9.06 8.11
N ILE A 9 6.85 -9.68 9.13
CA ILE A 9 8.02 -9.15 9.84
C ILE A 9 9.21 -10.06 9.58
N SER A 10 10.35 -9.46 9.21
CA SER A 10 11.62 -10.18 9.16
C SER A 10 12.78 -9.19 9.23
N PRO A 11 13.97 -9.61 9.67
CA PRO A 11 15.18 -8.83 9.48
C PRO A 11 15.39 -8.48 8.01
N ARG A 12 16.23 -7.47 7.76
CA ARG A 12 16.64 -7.13 6.40
C ARG A 12 17.30 -8.31 5.70
N ARG A 13 17.13 -8.43 4.38
CA ARG A 13 17.76 -9.44 3.51
C ARG A 13 17.30 -10.89 3.69
N ILE A 14 16.19 -11.13 4.38
CA ILE A 14 15.59 -12.47 4.53
C ILE A 14 14.67 -12.87 3.36
N GLY A 15 14.53 -12.03 2.35
CA GLY A 15 13.70 -12.36 1.18
C GLY A 15 12.23 -11.93 1.27
N LYS A 16 11.87 -11.06 2.23
CA LYS A 16 10.50 -10.56 2.43
C LYS A 16 9.83 -10.06 1.13
N THR A 17 10.50 -9.17 0.42
CA THR A 17 10.02 -8.62 -0.87
C THR A 17 9.88 -9.71 -1.94
N GLY A 18 10.85 -10.63 -2.01
CA GLY A 18 10.78 -11.78 -2.92
C GLY A 18 9.58 -12.68 -2.65
N LEU A 19 9.29 -12.96 -1.37
CA LEU A 19 8.11 -13.73 -0.97
C LEU A 19 6.81 -13.03 -1.40
N ILE A 20 6.70 -11.73 -1.20
CA ILE A 20 5.51 -10.95 -1.61
C ILE A 20 5.30 -11.09 -3.13
N HIS A 21 6.34 -10.87 -3.93
CA HIS A 21 6.25 -11.02 -5.38
C HIS A 21 5.90 -12.44 -5.80
N HIS A 22 6.50 -13.46 -5.17
CA HIS A 22 6.17 -14.85 -5.44
C HIS A 22 4.68 -15.15 -5.16
N VAL A 23 4.16 -14.73 -4.02
CA VAL A 23 2.73 -14.87 -3.67
C VAL A 23 1.84 -14.16 -4.70
N PHE A 24 2.20 -12.96 -5.12
CA PHE A 24 1.45 -12.22 -6.13
C PHE A 24 1.44 -12.91 -7.50
N GLU A 25 2.54 -13.52 -7.91
CA GLU A 25 2.60 -14.33 -9.13
C GLU A 25 1.72 -15.57 -9.04
N GLN A 26 1.70 -16.26 -7.90
CA GLN A 26 0.81 -17.41 -7.69
C GLN A 26 -0.67 -16.98 -7.71
N LEU A 27 -1.01 -15.88 -7.04
CA LEU A 27 -2.37 -15.34 -7.06
C LEU A 27 -2.83 -14.97 -8.47
N LYS A 28 -1.99 -14.33 -9.27
CA LYS A 28 -2.30 -14.01 -10.67
C LYS A 28 -2.54 -15.25 -11.53
N LYS A 29 -1.88 -16.37 -11.24
CA LYS A 29 -2.08 -17.65 -11.95
C LYS A 29 -3.37 -18.35 -11.53
N SER A 30 -3.65 -18.38 -10.23
CA SER A 30 -4.82 -19.09 -9.66
C SER A 30 -6.11 -18.28 -9.75
N GLU A 31 -6.02 -16.95 -9.66
CA GLU A 31 -7.14 -16.02 -9.64
C GLU A 31 -6.86 -14.82 -10.57
N PRO A 32 -6.99 -14.95 -11.92
CA PRO A 32 -6.59 -13.93 -12.89
C PRO A 32 -7.29 -12.56 -12.72
N GLU A 33 -8.50 -12.55 -12.15
CA GLU A 33 -9.25 -11.32 -11.89
C GLU A 33 -8.73 -10.52 -10.67
N THR A 34 -7.90 -11.16 -9.83
CA THR A 34 -7.31 -10.55 -8.65
C THR A 34 -6.26 -9.51 -9.06
N LYS A 35 -6.27 -8.36 -8.38
CA LYS A 35 -5.28 -7.31 -8.56
C LYS A 35 -4.31 -7.30 -7.40
N CYS A 36 -3.02 -7.27 -7.71
CA CYS A 36 -1.94 -7.26 -6.73
C CYS A 36 -1.08 -6.01 -6.94
N PHE A 37 -0.95 -5.20 -5.89
CA PHE A 37 -0.17 -3.96 -5.88
C PHE A 37 0.94 -4.05 -4.85
N TYR A 38 2.13 -3.65 -5.23
CA TYR A 38 3.27 -3.53 -4.34
C TYR A 38 3.75 -2.08 -4.29
N MET A 39 4.00 -1.57 -3.10
CA MET A 39 4.61 -0.27 -2.89
C MET A 39 5.61 -0.32 -1.72
N ASP A 40 6.77 0.29 -1.93
CA ASP A 40 7.79 0.51 -0.90
C ASP A 40 7.73 1.97 -0.46
N ILE A 41 7.43 2.20 0.81
CA ILE A 41 7.26 3.54 1.36
C ILE A 41 8.50 4.08 2.08
N ASN A 42 9.62 3.38 1.99
CA ASN A 42 10.88 3.77 2.66
C ASN A 42 11.34 5.20 2.32
N ALA A 43 11.09 5.66 1.10
CA ALA A 43 11.46 7.01 0.65
C ALA A 43 10.48 8.10 1.06
N THR A 44 9.29 7.76 1.54
CA THR A 44 8.26 8.74 1.92
C THR A 44 8.57 9.37 3.28
N ARG A 45 8.19 10.64 3.45
CA ARG A 45 8.51 11.44 4.64
C ARG A 45 7.29 12.05 5.32
N ASN A 46 6.10 11.94 4.72
CA ASN A 46 4.85 12.49 5.23
C ASN A 46 3.66 11.81 4.54
N VAL A 47 2.46 12.05 5.08
CA VAL A 47 1.21 11.50 4.55
C VAL A 47 0.98 11.88 3.09
N ASN A 48 1.36 13.08 2.68
CA ASN A 48 1.19 13.55 1.31
C ASN A 48 1.95 12.68 0.31
N GLN A 49 3.24 12.38 0.59
CA GLN A 49 4.05 11.52 -0.27
C GLN A 49 3.52 10.07 -0.28
N PHE A 50 3.03 9.59 0.86
CA PHE A 50 2.36 8.29 0.93
C PHE A 50 1.13 8.24 0.02
N ILE A 51 0.26 9.24 0.08
CA ILE A 51 -0.95 9.33 -0.75
C ILE A 51 -0.59 9.36 -2.24
N GLN A 52 0.41 10.16 -2.62
CA GLN A 52 0.88 10.24 -4.01
C GLN A 52 1.39 8.88 -4.51
N LEU A 53 2.18 8.18 -3.69
CA LEU A 53 2.69 6.86 -4.04
C LEU A 53 1.57 5.83 -4.15
N LEU A 54 0.62 5.82 -3.20
CA LEU A 54 -0.55 4.95 -3.23
C LEU A 54 -1.39 5.19 -4.48
N ALA A 55 -1.71 6.44 -4.78
CA ALA A 55 -2.47 6.81 -5.97
C ALA A 55 -1.77 6.33 -7.25
N LYS A 56 -0.47 6.61 -7.39
CA LYS A 56 0.35 6.17 -8.53
C LYS A 56 0.34 4.64 -8.67
N THR A 57 0.48 3.93 -7.57
CA THR A 57 0.52 2.46 -7.56
C THR A 57 -0.81 1.86 -7.99
N VAL A 58 -1.91 2.33 -7.42
CA VAL A 58 -3.25 1.79 -7.67
C VAL A 58 -3.72 2.12 -9.09
N VAL A 59 -3.61 3.37 -9.51
CA VAL A 59 -4.17 3.82 -10.79
C VAL A 59 -3.30 3.36 -11.96
N GLY A 60 -1.99 3.36 -11.80
CA GLY A 60 -1.07 2.97 -12.87
C GLY A 60 -1.12 1.48 -13.25
N GLN A 61 -1.71 0.62 -12.41
CA GLN A 61 -1.76 -0.83 -12.64
C GLN A 61 -3.17 -1.41 -12.86
N VAL A 62 -4.23 -0.64 -12.59
CA VAL A 62 -5.61 -1.14 -12.80
C VAL A 62 -6.01 -1.10 -14.27
N ASP A 63 -5.59 -0.09 -14.97
CA ASP A 63 -5.81 0.04 -16.41
C ASP A 63 -4.47 0.23 -17.10
N THR A 64 -4.13 -0.59 -18.08
CA THR A 64 -3.03 -0.33 -19.00
C THR A 64 -3.18 1.11 -19.51
N PHE A 65 -2.13 1.92 -19.38
CA PHE A 65 -2.02 3.35 -19.72
C PHE A 65 -3.04 3.83 -20.78
N SER A 66 -4.31 3.90 -20.40
CA SER A 66 -5.37 4.36 -21.28
C SER A 66 -5.83 5.76 -20.82
N GLN A 67 -6.43 6.51 -21.72
CA GLN A 67 -7.09 7.77 -21.37
C GLN A 67 -8.11 7.61 -20.23
N SER A 68 -8.62 6.39 -20.00
CA SER A 68 -9.54 6.10 -18.91
C SER A 68 -8.87 6.12 -17.53
N ALA A 69 -7.65 5.61 -17.40
CA ALA A 69 -6.88 5.67 -16.15
C ALA A 69 -6.56 7.13 -15.80
N PHE A 70 -6.18 7.92 -16.80
CA PHE A 70 -5.95 9.36 -16.65
C PHE A 70 -7.19 10.11 -16.16
N ARG A 71 -8.35 9.85 -16.77
CA ARG A 71 -9.62 10.47 -16.35
C ARG A 71 -10.01 10.07 -14.93
N LYS A 72 -9.79 8.82 -14.52
CA LYS A 72 -10.05 8.36 -13.15
C LYS A 72 -9.17 9.09 -12.14
N ILE A 73 -7.87 9.29 -12.42
CA ILE A 73 -7.01 10.12 -11.58
C ILE A 73 -7.53 11.55 -11.50
N LEU A 74 -7.86 12.15 -12.64
CA LEU A 74 -8.39 13.51 -12.67
C LEU A 74 -9.72 13.63 -11.90
N THR A 75 -10.57 12.62 -11.98
CA THR A 75 -11.85 12.59 -11.23
C THR A 75 -11.63 12.43 -9.74
N LEU A 76 -10.71 11.55 -9.34
CA LEU A 76 -10.34 11.35 -7.92
C LEU A 76 -9.75 12.62 -7.30
N PHE A 77 -9.03 13.40 -8.11
CA PHE A 77 -8.33 14.61 -7.65
C PHE A 77 -8.84 15.90 -8.31
N SER A 78 -10.06 15.90 -8.82
CA SER A 78 -10.65 17.07 -9.50
C SER A 78 -10.73 18.32 -8.62
N SER A 79 -10.76 18.14 -7.30
CA SER A 79 -10.68 19.23 -6.32
C SER A 79 -9.26 19.76 -6.11
N TYR A 80 -8.25 19.07 -6.63
CA TYR A 80 -6.84 19.39 -6.45
C TYR A 80 -6.24 19.80 -7.80
N ARG A 81 -5.19 20.62 -7.79
CA ARG A 81 -4.48 21.02 -9.02
C ARG A 81 -3.38 20.00 -9.35
N PRO A 82 -3.66 18.93 -10.13
CA PRO A 82 -2.62 18.02 -10.54
C PRO A 82 -1.70 18.73 -11.52
N THR A 83 -0.39 18.67 -11.28
CA THR A 83 0.61 19.03 -12.27
C THR A 83 0.98 17.75 -13.01
N VAL A 84 0.72 17.74 -14.31
CA VAL A 84 1.13 16.65 -15.20
C VAL A 84 2.43 17.06 -15.84
N SER A 85 3.49 16.31 -15.63
CA SER A 85 4.73 16.38 -16.38
C SER A 85 4.90 15.09 -17.18
N PHE A 86 5.56 15.19 -18.32
CA PHE A 86 5.92 14.02 -19.11
C PHE A 86 7.41 13.78 -18.93
N ASP A 87 7.79 12.52 -18.73
CA ASP A 87 9.19 12.13 -18.78
C ASP A 87 9.73 12.41 -20.19
N GLU A 88 10.79 13.19 -20.29
CA GLU A 88 11.33 13.67 -21.57
C GLU A 88 11.88 12.52 -22.45
N PHE A 89 12.25 11.38 -21.86
CA PHE A 89 12.85 10.25 -22.57
C PHE A 89 11.84 9.16 -22.93
N THR A 90 10.85 8.91 -22.05
CA THR A 90 9.91 7.80 -22.23
C THR A 90 8.52 8.28 -22.65
N GLY A 91 8.24 9.59 -22.59
CA GLY A 91 6.91 10.14 -22.84
C GLY A 91 5.84 9.70 -21.80
N ILE A 92 6.25 9.02 -20.73
CA ILE A 92 5.34 8.53 -19.69
C ILE A 92 4.86 9.71 -18.86
N PRO A 93 3.54 9.89 -18.67
CA PRO A 93 3.04 10.97 -17.83
C PRO A 93 3.42 10.72 -16.37
N THR A 94 4.07 11.69 -15.75
CA THR A 94 4.36 11.73 -14.32
C THR A 94 3.41 12.71 -13.66
N PHE A 95 2.74 12.25 -12.62
CA PHE A 95 1.77 13.06 -11.87
C PHE A 95 2.41 13.53 -10.58
N SER A 96 2.38 14.83 -10.33
CA SER A 96 2.62 15.40 -9.02
C SER A 96 1.35 16.09 -8.54
N ILE A 97 0.89 15.72 -7.36
CA ILE A 97 -0.29 16.31 -6.74
C ILE A 97 0.20 17.02 -5.49
N THR A 98 0.00 18.32 -5.43
CA THR A 98 0.22 19.08 -4.20
C THR A 98 -1.07 19.03 -3.40
N ILE A 99 -1.08 18.24 -2.33
CA ILE A 99 -2.23 18.07 -1.43
C ILE A 99 -1.94 18.88 -0.17
N SER A 100 -2.85 19.78 0.21
CA SER A 100 -2.76 20.45 1.51
C SER A 100 -3.07 19.47 2.64
N GLN A 101 -2.63 19.79 3.86
CA GLN A 101 -2.86 18.92 5.00
C GLN A 101 -4.36 18.69 5.25
N GLU A 102 -5.19 19.70 5.01
CA GLU A 102 -6.65 19.64 5.14
C GLU A 102 -7.30 18.70 4.12
N GLN A 103 -6.63 18.43 3.01
CA GLN A 103 -7.14 17.61 1.91
C GLN A 103 -6.64 16.16 1.94
N GLN A 104 -5.73 15.82 2.84
CA GLN A 104 -5.12 14.48 2.91
C GLN A 104 -6.16 13.39 3.20
N GLU A 105 -7.04 13.65 4.16
CA GLU A 105 -8.10 12.70 4.54
C GLU A 105 -9.08 12.45 3.39
N GLU A 106 -9.52 13.50 2.70
CA GLU A 106 -10.42 13.39 1.56
C GLU A 106 -9.78 12.64 0.39
N SER A 107 -8.49 12.88 0.15
CA SER A 107 -7.74 12.18 -0.91
C SER A 107 -7.63 10.68 -0.62
N LEU A 108 -7.30 10.29 0.61
CA LEU A 108 -7.27 8.90 1.03
C LEU A 108 -8.64 8.25 0.88
N LYS A 109 -9.69 8.93 1.33
CA LYS A 109 -11.06 8.47 1.18
C LYS A 109 -11.40 8.19 -0.29
N HIS A 110 -11.09 9.11 -1.20
CA HIS A 110 -11.37 8.91 -2.62
C HIS A 110 -10.62 7.71 -3.21
N ILE A 111 -9.34 7.50 -2.84
CA ILE A 111 -8.58 6.33 -3.30
C ILE A 111 -9.22 5.04 -2.77
N PHE A 112 -9.56 4.98 -1.50
CA PHE A 112 -10.16 3.79 -0.90
C PHE A 112 -11.58 3.54 -1.40
N ASP A 113 -12.38 4.58 -1.64
CA ASP A 113 -13.69 4.45 -2.28
C ASP A 113 -13.57 3.90 -3.71
N TYR A 114 -12.56 4.34 -4.49
CA TYR A 114 -12.27 3.78 -5.80
C TYR A 114 -11.93 2.29 -5.74
N LEU A 115 -11.06 1.88 -4.81
CA LEU A 115 -10.72 0.47 -4.60
C LEU A 115 -11.95 -0.36 -4.22
N LYS A 116 -12.76 0.14 -3.30
CA LYS A 116 -14.01 -0.50 -2.85
C LYS A 116 -15.00 -0.67 -4.00
N GLN A 117 -15.21 0.37 -4.80
CA GLN A 117 -16.16 0.37 -5.91
C GLN A 117 -15.70 -0.49 -7.10
N SER A 118 -14.42 -0.84 -7.20
CA SER A 118 -13.92 -1.71 -8.27
C SER A 118 -14.58 -3.10 -8.27
N GLY A 119 -15.10 -3.53 -7.11
CA GLY A 119 -15.68 -4.86 -6.93
C GLY A 119 -14.69 -6.02 -7.10
N LYS A 120 -13.42 -5.73 -7.43
CA LYS A 120 -12.38 -6.73 -7.63
C LYS A 120 -11.74 -7.10 -6.31
N ARG A 121 -11.26 -8.35 -6.20
CA ARG A 121 -10.38 -8.75 -5.11
C ARG A 121 -9.01 -8.10 -5.31
N ILE A 122 -8.54 -7.38 -4.31
CA ILE A 122 -7.32 -6.58 -4.38
C ILE A 122 -6.41 -6.93 -3.22
N TYR A 123 -5.12 -7.15 -3.50
CA TYR A 123 -4.07 -7.24 -2.50
C TYR A 123 -3.10 -6.08 -2.66
N ILE A 124 -2.81 -5.40 -1.56
CA ILE A 124 -1.87 -4.27 -1.51
C ILE A 124 -0.79 -4.61 -0.50
N ALA A 125 0.44 -4.82 -0.97
CA ALA A 125 1.59 -4.94 -0.11
C ALA A 125 2.26 -3.57 0.05
N ILE A 126 2.41 -3.17 1.31
CA ILE A 126 3.11 -1.94 1.69
C ILE A 126 4.38 -2.36 2.43
N ASP A 127 5.51 -2.24 1.76
CA ASP A 127 6.83 -2.57 2.33
C ASP A 127 7.41 -1.39 3.10
N GLU A 128 8.21 -1.70 4.12
CA GLU A 128 8.77 -0.78 5.11
C GLU A 128 7.70 0.05 5.83
N PHE A 129 6.56 -0.61 6.18
CA PHE A 129 5.37 0.04 6.73
C PHE A 129 5.63 0.83 8.02
N GLN A 130 6.65 0.46 8.82
CA GLN A 130 7.03 1.23 10.00
C GLN A 130 7.40 2.69 9.68
N GLN A 131 7.68 3.02 8.43
CA GLN A 131 8.01 4.38 7.99
C GLN A 131 6.91 5.40 8.33
N ILE A 132 5.64 4.98 8.37
CA ILE A 132 4.53 5.88 8.74
C ILE A 132 4.63 6.42 10.17
N SER A 133 5.32 5.72 11.07
CA SER A 133 5.54 6.18 12.44
C SER A 133 6.54 7.34 12.53
N GLU A 134 7.31 7.60 11.47
CA GLU A 134 8.27 8.69 11.39
C GLU A 134 7.70 9.94 10.72
N TYR A 135 6.44 9.89 10.28
CA TYR A 135 5.80 11.06 9.67
C TYR A 135 5.51 12.14 10.71
N PRO A 136 5.61 13.41 10.33
CA PRO A 136 5.30 14.51 11.23
C PRO A 136 3.83 14.57 11.66
N GLU A 137 2.95 13.92 10.90
CA GLU A 137 1.51 13.86 11.20
C GLU A 137 1.22 12.77 12.23
N ASN A 138 0.92 13.15 13.48
CA ASN A 138 0.73 12.23 14.61
C ASN A 138 -0.47 11.27 14.47
N SER A 139 -1.38 11.49 13.53
CA SER A 139 -2.61 10.70 13.35
C SER A 139 -2.59 9.74 12.16
N THR A 140 -1.45 9.55 11.50
CA THR A 140 -1.34 8.78 10.26
C THR A 140 -1.86 7.34 10.40
N GLU A 141 -1.49 6.65 11.47
CA GLU A 141 -1.97 5.28 11.72
C GLU A 141 -3.48 5.23 11.90
N ALA A 142 -4.04 6.15 12.71
CA ALA A 142 -5.48 6.22 12.95
C ALA A 142 -6.24 6.54 11.66
N LEU A 143 -5.72 7.47 10.87
CA LEU A 143 -6.27 7.84 9.57
C LEU A 143 -6.30 6.65 8.60
N LEU A 144 -5.19 5.95 8.43
CA LEU A 144 -5.14 4.76 7.57
C LEU A 144 -6.06 3.66 8.09
N ARG A 145 -6.05 3.39 9.39
CA ARG A 145 -6.88 2.35 10.01
C ARG A 145 -8.37 2.61 9.84
N SER A 146 -8.80 3.87 9.96
CA SER A 146 -10.22 4.26 9.79
C SER A 146 -10.76 3.93 8.41
N HIS A 147 -9.93 3.99 7.38
CA HIS A 147 -10.33 3.63 6.01
C HIS A 147 -10.19 2.14 5.72
N ILE A 148 -9.04 1.53 6.09
CA ILE A 148 -8.71 0.14 5.76
C ILE A 148 -9.74 -0.85 6.32
N GLN A 149 -10.26 -0.63 7.52
CA GLN A 149 -11.21 -1.53 8.16
C GLN A 149 -12.56 -1.70 7.44
N PHE A 150 -12.91 -0.79 6.53
CA PHE A 150 -14.19 -0.81 5.82
C PHE A 150 -14.07 -1.25 4.35
N LEU A 151 -12.95 -1.89 3.99
CA LEU A 151 -12.69 -2.37 2.64
C LEU A 151 -12.94 -3.90 2.56
N PRO A 152 -14.11 -4.34 2.10
CA PRO A 152 -14.46 -5.77 2.12
C PRO A 152 -13.72 -6.60 1.06
N ASN A 153 -13.19 -5.96 0.03
CA ASN A 153 -12.55 -6.59 -1.13
C ASN A 153 -11.06 -6.27 -1.26
N VAL A 154 -10.48 -5.56 -0.30
CA VAL A 154 -9.06 -5.15 -0.31
C VAL A 154 -8.35 -5.72 0.91
N TYR A 155 -7.27 -6.45 0.67
CA TYR A 155 -6.46 -7.10 1.69
C TYR A 155 -5.06 -6.51 1.70
N PHE A 156 -4.56 -6.19 2.87
CA PHE A 156 -3.25 -5.57 3.03
C PHE A 156 -2.21 -6.55 3.54
N ILE A 157 -1.01 -6.45 3.00
CA ILE A 157 0.21 -7.07 3.50
C ILE A 157 1.11 -5.93 3.98
N PHE A 158 1.16 -5.73 5.30
CA PHE A 158 2.05 -4.76 5.92
C PHE A 158 3.40 -5.41 6.16
N ALA A 159 4.40 -5.06 5.39
CA ALA A 159 5.73 -5.64 5.51
C ALA A 159 6.70 -4.64 6.15
N GLY A 160 7.57 -5.12 7.02
CA GLY A 160 8.55 -4.26 7.69
C GLY A 160 9.78 -5.00 8.15
N SER A 161 10.91 -4.27 8.20
CA SER A 161 12.20 -4.79 8.65
C SER A 161 12.52 -4.43 10.11
N SER A 162 11.88 -3.40 10.67
CA SER A 162 12.00 -3.03 12.08
C SER A 162 11.04 -3.86 12.94
N GLN A 163 11.53 -5.00 13.46
CA GLN A 163 10.71 -5.91 14.27
C GLN A 163 10.08 -5.21 15.48
N HIS A 164 10.83 -4.34 16.15
CA HIS A 164 10.36 -3.62 17.33
C HIS A 164 9.19 -2.69 16.96
N MET A 165 9.38 -1.81 15.97
CA MET A 165 8.35 -0.86 15.54
C MET A 165 7.08 -1.58 15.03
N MET A 166 7.25 -2.59 14.18
CA MET A 166 6.13 -3.37 13.66
C MET A 166 5.36 -4.10 14.77
N SER A 167 6.08 -4.69 15.74
CA SER A 167 5.43 -5.33 16.90
C SER A 167 4.70 -4.30 17.76
N GLU A 168 5.26 -3.14 18.00
CA GLU A 168 4.60 -2.07 18.71
C GLU A 168 3.31 -1.62 18.00
N MET A 169 3.35 -1.36 16.69
CA MET A 169 2.20 -0.91 15.90
C MET A 169 1.02 -1.90 15.92
N PHE A 170 1.29 -3.21 15.85
CA PHE A 170 0.25 -4.22 15.67
C PHE A 170 -0.10 -5.02 16.93
N LEU A 171 0.75 -5.02 17.97
CA LEU A 171 0.54 -5.77 19.21
C LEU A 171 0.28 -4.90 20.45
N SER A 172 0.58 -3.60 20.38
CA SER A 172 0.30 -2.70 21.50
C SER A 172 -1.16 -2.24 21.49
N ALA A 173 -1.87 -2.43 22.61
CA ALA A 173 -3.28 -2.04 22.75
C ALA A 173 -3.53 -0.52 22.62
N GLN A 174 -2.49 0.28 22.69
CA GLN A 174 -2.58 1.74 22.54
C GLN A 174 -2.48 2.21 21.09
N ARG A 175 -2.19 1.30 20.15
CA ARG A 175 -1.96 1.65 18.74
C ARG A 175 -3.18 1.35 17.87
N PRO A 176 -3.47 2.17 16.85
CA PRO A 176 -4.64 2.02 15.99
C PRO A 176 -4.73 0.67 15.26
N PHE A 177 -3.59 0.06 14.92
CA PHE A 177 -3.54 -1.23 14.24
C PHE A 177 -3.56 -2.45 15.18
N TYR A 178 -3.77 -2.26 16.48
CA TYR A 178 -3.84 -3.36 17.44
C TYR A 178 -4.78 -4.48 16.98
N GLN A 179 -4.26 -5.72 16.94
CA GLN A 179 -4.98 -6.93 16.54
C GLN A 179 -5.76 -6.84 15.21
N SER A 180 -5.36 -5.94 14.32
CA SER A 180 -6.05 -5.74 13.03
C SER A 180 -5.63 -6.72 11.95
N SER A 181 -4.58 -7.50 12.17
CA SER A 181 -3.92 -8.30 11.14
C SER A 181 -3.30 -9.56 11.72
N GLN A 182 -3.12 -10.59 10.90
CA GLN A 182 -2.41 -11.80 11.28
C GLN A 182 -0.90 -11.56 11.19
N MET A 183 -0.17 -11.86 12.26
CA MET A 183 1.28 -11.73 12.30
C MET A 183 1.96 -12.95 11.68
N VAL A 184 2.92 -12.72 10.81
CA VAL A 184 3.79 -13.74 10.21
C VAL A 184 5.24 -13.28 10.36
N ASN A 185 6.01 -14.06 11.11
CA ASN A 185 7.45 -13.82 11.27
C ASN A 185 8.21 -14.73 10.31
N LEU A 186 9.06 -14.12 9.47
CA LEU A 186 9.98 -14.88 8.61
C LEU A 186 11.31 -15.05 9.34
N SER A 187 11.77 -16.29 9.40
CA SER A 187 13.13 -16.67 9.78
C SER A 187 13.96 -17.01 8.53
N PRO A 188 15.31 -17.01 8.63
CA PRO A 188 16.14 -17.58 7.59
C PRO A 188 15.73 -19.00 7.26
N ILE A 189 15.78 -19.37 5.98
CA ILE A 189 15.55 -20.76 5.54
C ILE A 189 16.68 -21.60 6.11
N ASP A 190 16.33 -22.77 6.69
CA ASP A 190 17.33 -23.71 7.21
C ASP A 190 18.24 -24.16 6.05
N VAL A 191 19.55 -24.15 6.31
CA VAL A 191 20.55 -24.56 5.31
C VAL A 191 20.31 -26.01 4.82
N HIS A 192 19.72 -26.87 5.66
CA HIS A 192 19.33 -28.24 5.30
C HIS A 192 18.14 -28.37 4.36
N GLU A 193 17.33 -27.31 4.22
CA GLU A 193 16.22 -27.25 3.24
C GLU A 193 16.67 -26.70 1.87
N TYR A 194 17.94 -26.29 1.76
CA TYR A 194 18.52 -25.72 0.53
C TYR A 194 19.26 -26.76 -0.34
N CYS A 195 19.42 -28.02 0.15
CA CYS A 195 20.17 -29.08 -0.55
C CYS A 195 19.25 -30.13 -1.17
#